data_fcd0395a43f1a1b711bd71f9b9a64604
#
_entry.id   fcd0395a43f1a1b711bd71f9b9a64604
#
_cell.length_a   1.000
_cell.length_b   1.000
_cell.length_c   1.000
_cell.angle_alpha   90.00
_cell.angle_beta   90.00
_cell.angle_gamma   90.00
#
_symmetry.space_group_name_H-M   'P 1'
#
loop_
_entity.id
_entity.type
_entity.pdbx_description
1 polymer ?
#
loop_
_entity_poly.entity_id
_entity_poly.type
_entity_poly.pdbx_seq_one_letter_code
_entity_poly.pdbx_strand_id
1 'polypeptide(L)'
;QQLASTYNEMLDDIQNYIGELLDTQRAQRKAEIKALQMQINPHYIYNTLASIKWLVYQNDTEKTTRTIDAFISLLRNTISNTEEMVSVEQELVNIENYILINHTRYGDQIRVEYEIQPDCYNCKLPKLVLQPFVENAFFHGFPSGEQGTICVRMRRVMIDETNEVLEVQVADDGVGMETGDPKKIVKNRKEHFSGIGVQNVQERLALI
;
A
#
# COMPACT_ATOMS: atom_id res chain seq x y z
N GLN A 1 -4.63 61.05 -15.49
CA GLN A 1 -4.19 60.55 -14.15
C GLN A 1 -4.98 59.31 -13.72
N GLN A 2 -6.33 59.28 -13.84
CA GLN A 2 -7.17 58.17 -13.43
C GLN A 2 -6.87 56.86 -14.18
N LEU A 3 -6.60 56.94 -15.51
CA LEU A 3 -6.29 55.77 -16.36
C LEU A 3 -4.94 55.12 -15.98
N ALA A 4 -3.95 55.90 -15.59
CA ALA A 4 -2.68 55.39 -15.18
C ALA A 4 -2.71 54.71 -13.78
N SER A 5 -3.60 55.22 -12.90
CA SER A 5 -3.85 54.58 -11.58
C SER A 5 -4.49 53.20 -11.72
N THR A 6 -5.59 53.11 -12.51
CA THR A 6 -6.30 51.86 -12.79
C THR A 6 -5.40 50.83 -13.50
N TYR A 7 -4.53 51.29 -14.38
CA TYR A 7 -3.54 50.40 -15.05
C TYR A 7 -2.51 49.83 -14.06
N ASN A 8 -2.00 50.64 -13.16
CA ASN A 8 -1.05 50.18 -12.12
C ASN A 8 -1.74 49.20 -11.14
N GLU A 9 -2.97 49.49 -10.69
CA GLU A 9 -3.75 48.55 -9.86
C GLU A 9 -3.95 47.22 -10.54
N MET A 10 -4.27 47.21 -11.84
CA MET A 10 -4.43 45.96 -12.60
C MET A 10 -3.09 45.19 -12.75
N LEU A 11 -1.95 45.89 -12.88
CA LEU A 11 -0.64 45.24 -12.89
C LEU A 11 -0.30 44.61 -11.55
N ASP A 12 -0.58 45.31 -10.45
CA ASP A 12 -0.36 44.80 -9.10
C ASP A 12 -1.24 43.57 -8.83
N ASP A 13 -2.51 43.60 -9.24
CA ASP A 13 -3.42 42.46 -9.13
C ASP A 13 -2.92 41.26 -9.93
N ILE A 14 -2.48 41.47 -11.17
CA ILE A 14 -1.90 40.41 -12.00
C ILE A 14 -0.65 39.82 -11.37
N GLN A 15 0.24 40.64 -10.82
CA GLN A 15 1.45 40.16 -10.13
C GLN A 15 1.09 39.34 -8.89
N ASN A 16 0.10 39.77 -8.12
CA ASN A 16 -0.39 39.03 -6.96
C ASN A 16 -1.01 37.67 -7.37
N TYR A 17 -1.85 37.64 -8.40
CA TYR A 17 -2.40 36.39 -8.95
C TYR A 17 -1.35 35.43 -9.45
N ILE A 18 -0.32 35.94 -10.16
CA ILE A 18 0.81 35.12 -10.62
C ILE A 18 1.58 34.55 -9.41
N GLY A 19 1.79 35.35 -8.36
CA GLY A 19 2.42 34.90 -7.12
C GLY A 19 1.65 33.77 -6.45
N GLU A 20 0.34 33.92 -6.25
CA GLU A 20 -0.53 32.90 -5.68
C GLU A 20 -0.57 31.61 -6.52
N LEU A 21 -0.60 31.74 -7.85
CA LEU A 21 -0.58 30.60 -8.78
C LEU A 21 0.73 29.81 -8.68
N LEU A 22 1.86 30.50 -8.63
CA LEU A 22 3.17 29.88 -8.48
C LEU A 22 3.33 29.18 -7.13
N ASP A 23 2.83 29.78 -6.04
CA ASP A 23 2.90 29.18 -4.71
C ASP A 23 1.99 27.95 -4.60
N THR A 24 0.79 28.01 -5.18
CA THR A 24 -0.13 26.86 -5.27
C THR A 24 0.50 25.72 -6.07
N GLN A 25 1.11 26.01 -7.23
CA GLN A 25 1.78 25.02 -8.06
C GLN A 25 2.99 24.39 -7.34
N ARG A 26 3.76 25.18 -6.59
CA ARG A 26 4.88 24.68 -5.78
C ARG A 26 4.38 23.77 -4.64
N ALA A 27 3.31 24.16 -3.97
CA ALA A 27 2.71 23.35 -2.92
C ALA A 27 2.18 22.01 -3.45
N GLN A 28 1.49 22.02 -4.59
CA GLN A 28 1.00 20.83 -5.28
C GLN A 28 2.16 19.91 -5.68
N ARG A 29 3.18 20.43 -6.31
CA ARG A 29 4.37 19.65 -6.72
C ARG A 29 5.11 19.05 -5.53
N LYS A 30 5.19 19.78 -4.40
CA LYS A 30 5.77 19.27 -3.16
C LYS A 30 4.93 18.16 -2.53
N ALA A 31 3.60 18.27 -2.61
CA ALA A 31 2.67 17.23 -2.17
C ALA A 31 2.77 15.98 -3.04
N GLU A 32 2.85 16.12 -4.37
CA GLU A 32 3.07 15.01 -5.31
C GLU A 32 4.39 14.27 -5.04
N ILE A 33 5.50 15.01 -4.87
CA ILE A 33 6.80 14.40 -4.52
C ILE A 33 6.71 13.67 -3.19
N LYS A 34 6.05 14.25 -2.18
CA LYS A 34 5.87 13.62 -0.88
C LYS A 34 4.99 12.36 -0.97
N ALA A 35 3.94 12.38 -1.77
CA ALA A 35 3.09 11.21 -2.03
C ALA A 35 3.88 10.09 -2.72
N LEU A 36 4.70 10.42 -3.73
CA LEU A 36 5.60 9.48 -4.40
C LEU A 36 6.65 8.89 -3.44
N GLN A 37 7.22 9.71 -2.55
CA GLN A 37 8.17 9.24 -1.53
C GLN A 37 7.51 8.33 -0.47
N MET A 38 6.25 8.55 -0.15
CA MET A 38 5.50 7.71 0.79
C MET A 38 5.09 6.34 0.20
N GLN A 39 5.05 6.19 -1.13
CA GLN A 39 4.79 4.90 -1.78
C GLN A 39 5.90 3.87 -1.53
N ILE A 40 7.11 4.32 -1.23
CA ILE A 40 8.23 3.46 -0.85
C ILE A 40 8.54 3.70 0.63
N ASN A 41 8.21 2.74 1.47
CA ASN A 41 8.59 2.80 2.89
C ASN A 41 10.11 2.57 3.02
N PRO A 42 10.94 3.60 3.34
CA PRO A 42 12.39 3.44 3.43
C PRO A 42 12.80 2.39 4.47
N HIS A 43 12.05 2.27 5.55
CA HIS A 43 12.27 1.29 6.60
C HIS A 43 12.09 -0.14 6.09
N TYR A 44 11.09 -0.38 5.20
CA TYR A 44 10.91 -1.68 4.55
C TYR A 44 12.12 -2.04 3.68
N ILE A 45 12.65 -1.08 2.91
CA ILE A 45 13.86 -1.28 2.09
C ILE A 45 15.05 -1.67 2.96
N TYR A 46 15.35 -0.89 4.01
CA TYR A 46 16.47 -1.18 4.91
C TYR A 46 16.33 -2.53 5.59
N ASN A 47 15.15 -2.89 6.03
CA ASN A 47 14.87 -4.15 6.69
C ASN A 47 15.03 -5.34 5.73
N THR A 48 14.56 -5.22 4.49
CA THR A 48 14.73 -6.27 3.47
C THR A 48 16.22 -6.48 3.13
N LEU A 49 16.96 -5.39 2.94
CA LEU A 49 18.41 -5.48 2.70
C LEU A 49 19.17 -6.09 3.88
N ALA A 50 18.76 -5.81 5.12
CA ALA A 50 19.33 -6.44 6.31
C ALA A 50 19.05 -7.93 6.36
N SER A 51 17.83 -8.37 5.99
CA SER A 51 17.47 -9.78 5.90
C SER A 51 18.26 -10.51 4.80
N ILE A 52 18.41 -9.90 3.63
CA ILE A 52 19.24 -10.44 2.55
C ILE A 52 20.70 -10.59 3.01
N LYS A 53 21.26 -9.58 3.68
CA LYS A 53 22.61 -9.64 4.23
C LYS A 53 22.76 -10.78 5.23
N TRP A 54 21.77 -11.04 6.06
CA TRP A 54 21.79 -12.15 7.01
C TRP A 54 21.77 -13.51 6.34
N LEU A 55 20.96 -13.71 5.27
CA LEU A 55 20.95 -14.91 4.45
C LEU A 55 22.32 -15.19 3.80
N VAL A 56 23.03 -14.15 3.35
CA VAL A 56 24.39 -14.26 2.81
C VAL A 56 25.35 -14.79 3.88
N TYR A 57 25.25 -14.32 5.12
CA TYR A 57 26.07 -14.85 6.21
C TYR A 57 25.77 -16.31 6.56
N GLN A 58 24.52 -16.75 6.33
CA GLN A 58 24.15 -18.15 6.51
C GLN A 58 24.56 -19.06 5.36
N ASN A 59 25.13 -18.50 4.27
CA ASN A 59 25.45 -19.20 3.03
C ASN A 59 24.21 -19.86 2.36
N ASP A 60 23.00 -19.35 2.61
CA ASP A 60 21.78 -19.80 1.96
C ASP A 60 21.59 -19.05 0.63
N THR A 61 22.31 -19.53 -0.39
CA THR A 61 22.34 -18.90 -1.71
C THR A 61 20.96 -18.94 -2.38
N GLU A 62 20.21 -20.03 -2.20
CA GLU A 62 18.89 -20.19 -2.82
C GLU A 62 17.88 -19.18 -2.26
N LYS A 63 17.74 -19.13 -0.92
CA LYS A 63 16.86 -18.13 -0.27
C LYS A 63 17.32 -16.70 -0.56
N THR A 64 18.62 -16.46 -0.60
CA THR A 64 19.18 -15.14 -0.93
C THR A 64 18.71 -14.69 -2.32
N THR A 65 18.90 -15.54 -3.34
CA THR A 65 18.50 -15.21 -4.72
C THR A 65 17.00 -14.99 -4.84
N ARG A 66 16.18 -15.90 -4.30
CA ARG A 66 14.73 -15.75 -4.31
C ARG A 66 14.26 -14.47 -3.63
N THR A 67 14.86 -14.10 -2.50
CA THR A 67 14.48 -12.87 -1.77
C THR A 67 14.89 -11.61 -2.55
N ILE A 68 16.05 -11.63 -3.23
CA ILE A 68 16.48 -10.53 -4.11
C ILE A 68 15.51 -10.37 -5.29
N ASP A 69 15.14 -11.47 -5.96
CA ASP A 69 14.24 -11.44 -7.10
C ASP A 69 12.86 -10.90 -6.71
N ALA A 70 12.31 -11.36 -5.59
CA ALA A 70 11.06 -10.86 -5.03
C ALA A 70 11.13 -9.36 -4.71
N PHE A 71 12.25 -8.91 -4.12
CA PHE A 71 12.46 -7.52 -3.77
C PHE A 71 12.57 -6.62 -5.01
N ILE A 72 13.31 -7.06 -6.03
CA ILE A 72 13.41 -6.35 -7.31
C ILE A 72 12.02 -6.24 -7.96
N SER A 73 11.23 -7.33 -7.95
CA SER A 73 9.87 -7.34 -8.49
C SER A 73 8.97 -6.33 -7.78
N LEU A 74 8.97 -6.31 -6.45
CA LEU A 74 8.19 -5.34 -5.67
C LEU A 74 8.63 -3.89 -5.94
N LEU A 75 9.93 -3.61 -5.96
CA LEU A 75 10.44 -2.28 -6.26
C LEU A 75 10.03 -1.83 -7.66
N ARG A 76 10.17 -2.70 -8.66
CA ARG A 76 9.77 -2.41 -10.04
C ARG A 76 8.28 -2.09 -10.12
N ASN A 77 7.44 -2.90 -9.50
CA ASN A 77 6.01 -2.68 -9.49
C ASN A 77 5.63 -1.38 -8.76
N THR A 78 6.34 -1.01 -7.71
CA THR A 78 6.06 0.23 -6.97
C THR A 78 6.51 1.49 -7.73
N ILE A 79 7.69 1.43 -8.39
CA ILE A 79 8.34 2.62 -8.98
C ILE A 79 7.97 2.81 -10.46
N SER A 80 7.96 1.73 -11.25
CA SER A 80 7.99 1.81 -12.73
C SER A 80 6.63 1.75 -13.38
N ASN A 81 5.58 1.31 -12.68
CA ASN A 81 4.27 1.13 -13.27
C ASN A 81 3.37 2.32 -12.93
N THR A 82 3.08 3.15 -13.94
CA THR A 82 2.19 4.31 -13.85
C THR A 82 0.70 3.92 -13.89
N GLU A 83 0.38 2.65 -14.14
CA GLU A 83 -1.00 2.18 -14.15
C GLU A 83 -1.59 2.21 -12.74
N GLU A 84 -2.72 2.86 -12.58
CA GLU A 84 -3.47 2.92 -11.33
C GLU A 84 -4.25 1.63 -11.05
N MET A 85 -4.66 0.92 -12.13
CA MET A 85 -5.45 -0.31 -12.08
C MET A 85 -4.66 -1.49 -12.64
N VAL A 86 -4.55 -2.57 -11.87
CA VAL A 86 -3.86 -3.81 -12.23
C VAL A 86 -4.83 -4.99 -12.23
N SER A 87 -4.46 -6.13 -12.83
CA SER A 87 -5.25 -7.35 -12.70
C SER A 87 -5.11 -7.97 -11.31
N VAL A 88 -6.12 -8.73 -10.89
CA VAL A 88 -6.05 -9.55 -9.67
C VAL A 88 -4.79 -10.42 -9.70
N GLU A 89 -4.47 -11.06 -10.83
CA GLU A 89 -3.27 -11.87 -10.97
C GLU A 89 -1.98 -11.10 -10.66
N GLN A 90 -1.85 -9.87 -11.18
CA GLN A 90 -0.69 -9.02 -10.91
C GLN A 90 -0.60 -8.62 -9.43
N GLU A 91 -1.73 -8.32 -8.81
CA GLU A 91 -1.77 -7.96 -7.38
C GLU A 91 -1.42 -9.16 -6.49
N LEU A 92 -1.89 -10.38 -6.83
CA LEU A 92 -1.52 -11.61 -6.12
C LEU A 92 -0.02 -11.87 -6.19
N VAL A 93 0.61 -11.72 -7.35
CA VAL A 93 2.07 -11.82 -7.50
C VAL A 93 2.80 -10.82 -6.60
N ASN A 94 2.27 -9.60 -6.46
CA ASN A 94 2.83 -8.61 -5.53
C ASN A 94 2.74 -9.07 -4.07
N ILE A 95 1.58 -9.63 -3.68
CA ILE A 95 1.38 -10.16 -2.31
C ILE A 95 2.31 -11.35 -2.04
N GLU A 96 2.45 -12.27 -2.98
CA GLU A 96 3.35 -13.43 -2.86
C GLU A 96 4.81 -12.99 -2.63
N ASN A 97 5.29 -12.03 -3.43
CA ASN A 97 6.63 -11.47 -3.24
C ASN A 97 6.79 -10.77 -1.88
N TYR A 98 5.76 -10.03 -1.44
CA TYR A 98 5.75 -9.37 -0.14
C TYR A 98 5.83 -10.40 1.00
N ILE A 99 5.03 -11.47 0.93
CA ILE A 99 5.01 -12.55 1.93
C ILE A 99 6.35 -13.28 1.97
N LEU A 100 6.92 -13.62 0.82
CA LEU A 100 8.22 -14.30 0.73
C LEU A 100 9.33 -13.50 1.44
N ILE A 101 9.35 -12.18 1.26
CA ILE A 101 10.31 -11.30 1.94
C ILE A 101 10.07 -11.30 3.46
N ASN A 102 8.80 -11.25 3.89
CA ASN A 102 8.47 -11.27 5.31
C ASN A 102 8.76 -12.64 5.96
N HIS A 103 8.52 -13.75 5.27
CA HIS A 103 8.93 -15.09 5.74
C HIS A 103 10.44 -15.19 5.94
N THR A 104 11.23 -14.57 5.07
CA THR A 104 12.68 -14.51 5.24
C THR A 104 13.09 -13.83 6.56
N ARG A 105 12.30 -12.87 7.02
CA ARG A 105 12.60 -12.07 8.23
C ARG A 105 12.00 -12.66 9.50
N TYR A 106 10.75 -13.12 9.43
CA TYR A 106 9.94 -13.49 10.60
C TYR A 106 9.69 -15.01 10.70
N GLY A 107 10.15 -15.79 9.71
CA GLY A 107 9.91 -17.25 9.64
C GLY A 107 8.59 -17.57 8.91
N ASP A 108 8.39 -18.86 8.67
CA ASP A 108 7.28 -19.41 7.86
C ASP A 108 6.06 -19.78 8.73
N GLN A 109 5.88 -19.09 9.86
CA GLN A 109 4.83 -19.44 10.83
C GLN A 109 3.43 -18.98 10.38
N ILE A 110 3.35 -17.94 9.56
CA ILE A 110 2.11 -17.41 9.02
C ILE A 110 1.95 -17.91 7.59
N ARG A 111 0.88 -18.67 7.33
CA ARG A 111 0.54 -19.13 5.98
C ARG A 111 -0.42 -18.16 5.32
N VAL A 112 -0.32 -18.04 4.00
CA VAL A 112 -1.30 -17.27 3.23
C VAL A 112 -1.97 -18.20 2.23
N GLU A 113 -3.28 -18.28 2.29
CA GLU A 113 -4.11 -19.11 1.44
C GLU A 113 -4.94 -18.22 0.50
N TYR A 114 -5.14 -18.70 -0.73
CA TYR A 114 -5.85 -17.96 -1.77
C TYR A 114 -7.05 -18.77 -2.24
N GLU A 115 -8.24 -18.23 -2.05
CA GLU A 115 -9.52 -18.79 -2.53
C GLU A 115 -10.06 -17.84 -3.61
N ILE A 116 -9.53 -17.93 -4.83
CA ILE A 116 -9.82 -17.01 -5.93
C ILE A 116 -10.67 -17.73 -6.96
N GLN A 117 -11.86 -17.20 -7.27
CA GLN A 117 -12.66 -17.74 -8.38
C GLN A 117 -11.92 -17.51 -9.72
N PRO A 118 -11.92 -18.51 -10.64
CA PRO A 118 -11.14 -18.45 -11.89
C PRO A 118 -11.44 -17.24 -12.77
N ASP A 119 -12.65 -16.75 -12.76
CA ASP A 119 -13.12 -15.60 -13.54
C ASP A 119 -12.71 -14.24 -12.94
N CYS A 120 -12.18 -14.24 -11.71
CA CYS A 120 -11.69 -13.04 -11.03
C CYS A 120 -10.27 -12.63 -11.44
N TYR A 121 -9.42 -13.54 -11.92
CA TYR A 121 -8.00 -13.24 -12.19
C TYR A 121 -7.77 -12.06 -13.12
N ASN A 122 -8.64 -11.86 -14.11
CA ASN A 122 -8.58 -10.76 -15.07
C ASN A 122 -9.32 -9.50 -14.62
N CYS A 123 -10.03 -9.55 -13.50
CA CYS A 123 -10.68 -8.36 -12.95
C CYS A 123 -9.63 -7.30 -12.59
N LYS A 124 -10.03 -6.04 -12.72
CA LYS A 124 -9.14 -4.90 -12.40
C LYS A 124 -9.45 -4.38 -11.00
N LEU A 125 -8.39 -4.05 -10.27
CA LEU A 125 -8.45 -3.43 -8.95
C LEU A 125 -7.32 -2.40 -8.81
N PRO A 126 -7.43 -1.47 -7.88
CA PRO A 126 -6.38 -0.48 -7.64
C PRO A 126 -5.08 -1.18 -7.21
N LYS A 127 -3.99 -0.77 -7.80
CA LYS A 127 -2.65 -1.27 -7.51
C LYS A 127 -2.31 -1.15 -6.02
N LEU A 128 -1.72 -2.20 -5.43
CA LEU A 128 -1.32 -2.26 -4.02
C LEU A 128 -2.50 -2.06 -3.04
N VAL A 129 -3.72 -2.45 -3.45
CA VAL A 129 -4.90 -2.35 -2.58
C VAL A 129 -4.94 -3.43 -1.52
N LEU A 130 -4.44 -4.64 -1.83
CA LEU A 130 -4.45 -5.78 -0.89
C LEU A 130 -3.34 -5.69 0.16
N GLN A 131 -2.19 -5.13 -0.21
CA GLN A 131 -1.00 -5.13 0.63
C GLN A 131 -1.24 -4.57 2.04
N PRO A 132 -1.94 -3.43 2.25
CA PRO A 132 -2.19 -2.90 3.59
C PRO A 132 -3.03 -3.84 4.48
N PHE A 133 -3.95 -4.61 3.89
CA PHE A 133 -4.77 -5.56 4.64
C PHE A 133 -3.97 -6.79 5.03
N VAL A 134 -3.18 -7.35 4.11
CA VAL A 134 -2.29 -8.47 4.39
C VAL A 134 -1.21 -8.07 5.40
N GLU A 135 -0.65 -6.87 5.27
CA GLU A 135 0.32 -6.31 6.22
C GLU A 135 -0.30 -6.17 7.62
N ASN A 136 -1.52 -5.66 7.69
CA ASN A 136 -2.25 -5.54 8.96
C ASN A 136 -2.48 -6.91 9.62
N ALA A 137 -2.96 -7.89 8.86
CA ALA A 137 -3.15 -9.25 9.34
C ALA A 137 -1.81 -9.87 9.80
N PHE A 138 -0.74 -9.72 9.01
CA PHE A 138 0.57 -10.29 9.29
C PHE A 138 1.20 -9.76 10.60
N PHE A 139 1.12 -8.45 10.84
CA PHE A 139 1.79 -7.83 12.01
C PHE A 139 0.90 -7.67 13.24
N HIS A 140 -0.41 -7.61 13.05
CA HIS A 140 -1.35 -7.39 14.16
C HIS A 140 -2.19 -8.60 14.50
N GLY A 141 -2.43 -9.49 13.53
CA GLY A 141 -3.12 -10.75 13.79
C GLY A 141 -2.29 -11.69 14.68
N PHE A 142 -0.94 -11.68 14.55
CA PHE A 142 -0.04 -12.65 15.20
C PHE A 142 1.09 -11.97 15.97
N PRO A 143 0.80 -11.22 17.05
CA PRO A 143 1.79 -10.38 17.74
C PRO A 143 2.88 -11.17 18.46
N SER A 144 2.63 -12.42 18.82
CA SER A 144 3.56 -13.27 19.58
C SER A 144 4.36 -14.25 18.72
N GLY A 145 4.31 -14.14 17.38
CA GLY A 145 4.97 -15.08 16.46
C GLY A 145 4.28 -16.46 16.47
N GLU A 146 2.99 -16.51 16.75
CA GLU A 146 2.17 -17.70 16.71
C GLU A 146 1.98 -18.19 15.27
N GLN A 147 1.69 -19.48 15.12
CA GLN A 147 1.30 -19.99 13.80
C GLN A 147 -0.11 -19.52 13.47
N GLY A 148 -0.31 -19.12 12.23
CA GLY A 148 -1.61 -18.68 11.79
C GLY A 148 -1.77 -18.67 10.29
N THR A 149 -2.99 -18.38 9.85
CA THR A 149 -3.38 -18.38 8.45
C THR A 149 -4.07 -17.07 8.09
N ILE A 150 -3.61 -16.45 7.00
CA ILE A 150 -4.27 -15.33 6.36
C ILE A 150 -4.95 -15.87 5.11
N CYS A 151 -6.25 -15.68 4.96
CA CYS A 151 -7.00 -16.13 3.80
C CYS A 151 -7.42 -14.92 2.94
N VAL A 152 -7.04 -14.94 1.67
CA VAL A 152 -7.46 -13.94 0.67
C VAL A 152 -8.49 -14.60 -0.24
N ARG A 153 -9.75 -14.12 -0.16
CA ARG A 153 -10.86 -14.61 -0.98
C ARG A 153 -11.29 -13.57 -1.98
N MET A 154 -11.55 -14.02 -3.22
CA MET A 154 -12.10 -13.15 -4.25
C MET A 154 -13.18 -13.87 -5.02
N ARG A 155 -14.31 -13.21 -5.18
CA ARG A 155 -15.45 -13.72 -5.94
C ARG A 155 -16.21 -12.58 -6.60
N ARG A 156 -16.93 -12.92 -7.66
CA ARG A 156 -17.91 -12.02 -8.26
C ARG A 156 -19.23 -12.14 -7.53
N VAL A 157 -19.82 -11.01 -7.20
CA VAL A 157 -21.09 -10.93 -6.47
C VAL A 157 -22.01 -9.97 -7.20
N MET A 158 -23.25 -10.38 -7.40
CA MET A 158 -24.30 -9.48 -7.89
C MET A 158 -24.80 -8.64 -6.73
N ILE A 159 -24.73 -7.32 -6.85
CA ILE A 159 -25.35 -6.39 -5.89
C ILE A 159 -26.83 -6.23 -6.23
N ASP A 160 -27.17 -6.19 -7.50
CA ASP A 160 -28.52 -6.12 -8.03
C ASP A 160 -28.61 -6.91 -9.36
N GLU A 161 -29.77 -6.82 -10.06
CA GLU A 161 -30.00 -7.59 -11.29
C GLU A 161 -29.06 -7.23 -12.46
N THR A 162 -28.33 -6.11 -12.37
CA THR A 162 -27.49 -5.58 -13.47
C THR A 162 -26.05 -5.29 -13.07
N ASN A 163 -25.77 -5.18 -11.78
CA ASN A 163 -24.47 -4.77 -11.28
C ASN A 163 -23.73 -5.90 -10.59
N GLU A 164 -22.66 -6.34 -11.24
CA GLU A 164 -21.71 -7.31 -10.72
C GLU A 164 -20.46 -6.58 -10.18
N VAL A 165 -19.99 -6.98 -9.00
CA VAL A 165 -18.77 -6.42 -8.38
C VAL A 165 -17.80 -7.53 -8.00
N LEU A 166 -16.53 -7.16 -7.92
CA LEU A 166 -15.49 -7.99 -7.33
C LEU A 166 -15.52 -7.81 -5.80
N GLU A 167 -15.96 -8.84 -5.09
CA GLU A 167 -15.83 -8.88 -3.64
C GLU A 167 -14.44 -9.42 -3.29
N VAL A 168 -13.73 -8.68 -2.43
CA VAL A 168 -12.42 -9.04 -1.92
C VAL A 168 -12.48 -9.12 -0.41
N GLN A 169 -12.06 -10.23 0.16
CA GLN A 169 -11.99 -10.46 1.59
C GLN A 169 -10.58 -10.88 2.00
N VAL A 170 -10.04 -10.24 3.01
CA VAL A 170 -8.81 -10.67 3.70
C VAL A 170 -9.20 -10.99 5.14
N ALA A 171 -8.99 -12.22 5.55
CA ALA A 171 -9.32 -12.72 6.89
C ALA A 171 -8.10 -13.39 7.50
N ASP A 172 -7.93 -13.27 8.81
CA ASP A 172 -6.90 -13.96 9.58
C ASP A 172 -7.55 -14.72 10.74
N ASP A 173 -6.88 -15.77 11.22
CA ASP A 173 -7.26 -16.56 12.41
C ASP A 173 -6.49 -16.12 13.66
N GLY A 174 -5.95 -14.90 13.64
CA GLY A 174 -5.18 -14.32 14.73
C GLY A 174 -6.01 -13.85 15.92
N VAL A 175 -5.41 -13.00 16.75
CA VAL A 175 -6.03 -12.52 18.02
C VAL A 175 -7.27 -11.65 17.81
N GLY A 176 -7.58 -11.25 16.58
CA GLY A 176 -8.70 -10.38 16.25
C GLY A 176 -8.50 -8.92 16.71
N MET A 177 -9.44 -8.07 16.34
CA MET A 177 -9.46 -6.69 16.81
C MET A 177 -10.21 -6.61 18.13
N GLU A 178 -9.57 -6.11 19.20
CA GLU A 178 -10.28 -5.76 20.43
C GLU A 178 -11.41 -4.77 20.11
N THR A 179 -12.64 -5.17 20.31
CA THR A 179 -13.83 -4.30 20.28
C THR A 179 -13.85 -3.42 21.54
N GLY A 180 -12.83 -2.63 21.76
CA GLY A 180 -12.63 -1.76 22.92
C GLY A 180 -12.31 -0.34 22.51
N ASP A 181 -12.71 0.60 23.38
CA ASP A 181 -12.60 2.06 23.32
C ASP A 181 -11.54 2.59 22.34
N PRO A 182 -11.93 3.35 21.28
CA PRO A 182 -11.00 3.89 20.27
C PRO A 182 -9.79 4.65 20.84
N LYS A 183 -9.88 5.12 22.08
CA LYS A 183 -8.80 5.84 22.78
C LYS A 183 -7.69 4.93 23.32
N LYS A 184 -7.92 3.63 23.53
CA LYS A 184 -6.90 2.66 23.96
C LYS A 184 -6.07 2.11 22.82
N ILE A 185 -6.61 2.07 21.62
CA ILE A 185 -5.95 1.58 20.39
C ILE A 185 -4.76 2.47 20.00
N VAL A 186 -4.80 3.76 20.35
CA VAL A 186 -3.77 4.75 19.96
C VAL A 186 -2.45 4.61 20.77
N LYS A 187 -2.47 4.03 21.96
CA LYS A 187 -1.29 4.01 22.86
C LYS A 187 -0.23 2.95 22.53
N ASN A 188 -0.59 1.82 21.88
CA ASN A 188 0.35 0.75 21.51
C ASN A 188 0.86 0.84 20.07
N ARG A 189 0.47 1.88 19.31
CA ARG A 189 0.74 2.03 17.86
C ARG A 189 2.07 2.72 17.50
N LYS A 190 3.06 2.79 18.39
CA LYS A 190 4.27 3.59 18.11
C LYS A 190 5.27 2.96 17.14
N GLU A 191 5.10 1.73 16.67
CA GLU A 191 6.11 1.07 15.82
C GLU A 191 5.64 0.57 14.44
N HIS A 192 4.34 0.55 14.13
CA HIS A 192 3.85 0.09 12.83
C HIS A 192 2.77 1.03 12.24
N PHE A 193 3.02 1.50 11.02
CA PHE A 193 2.24 2.48 10.24
C PHE A 193 0.86 1.98 9.73
N SER A 194 0.29 0.89 10.25
CA SER A 194 -0.82 0.15 9.64
C SER A 194 -2.19 0.87 9.65
N GLY A 195 -2.43 1.82 10.54
CA GLY A 195 -3.70 2.57 10.55
C GLY A 195 -3.89 3.51 9.36
N ILE A 196 -2.79 4.02 8.81
CA ILE A 196 -2.78 4.95 7.67
C ILE A 196 -3.02 4.20 6.34
N GLY A 197 -2.53 2.96 6.23
CA GLY A 197 -2.64 2.16 5.00
C GLY A 197 -4.08 1.83 4.63
N VAL A 198 -4.88 1.35 5.57
CA VAL A 198 -6.29 0.99 5.34
C VAL A 198 -7.14 2.24 5.05
N GLN A 199 -6.90 3.34 5.75
CA GLN A 199 -7.60 4.61 5.50
C GLN A 199 -7.30 5.16 4.10
N ASN A 200 -6.05 5.13 3.67
CA ASN A 200 -5.66 5.53 2.31
C ASN A 200 -6.32 4.67 1.23
N VAL A 201 -6.52 3.37 1.49
CA VAL A 201 -7.25 2.49 0.56
C VAL A 201 -8.71 2.90 0.46
N GLN A 202 -9.38 3.19 1.58
CA GLN A 202 -10.77 3.66 1.56
C GLN A 202 -10.94 4.96 0.77
N GLU A 203 -10.04 5.92 0.97
CA GLU A 203 -10.04 7.18 0.22
C GLU A 203 -9.83 6.94 -1.28
N ARG A 204 -8.91 6.03 -1.66
CA ARG A 204 -8.67 5.69 -3.08
C ARG A 204 -9.85 4.98 -3.73
N LEU A 205 -10.51 4.05 -3.02
CA LEU A 205 -11.69 3.36 -3.53
C LEU A 205 -12.90 4.29 -3.69
N ALA A 206 -12.98 5.37 -2.91
CA ALA A 206 -14.03 6.37 -3.02
C ALA A 206 -13.86 7.31 -4.24
N LEU A 207 -12.67 7.31 -4.88
CA LEU A 207 -12.34 8.14 -6.05
C LEU A 207 -12.52 7.42 -7.39
N ILE A 208 -12.82 6.12 -7.37
CA ILE A 208 -13.06 5.24 -8.52
C ILE A 208 -14.54 4.99 -8.69
#